data_1fced9d882d1e5a6ecb43ba4679e8285
#
_entry.id   1fced9d882d1e5a6ecb43ba4679e8285
#
_cell.length_a   1.000
_cell.length_b   1.000
_cell.length_c   1.000
_cell.angle_alpha   90.00
_cell.angle_beta   90.00
_cell.angle_gamma   90.00
#
_symmetry.space_group_name_H-M   'P 1'
#
loop_
_entity.id
_entity.type
_entity.pdbx_description
1 polymer ?
#
loop_
_entity_poly.entity_id
_entity_poly.type
_entity_poly.pdbx_seq_one_letter_code
_entity_poly.pdbx_strand_id
1 'polypeptide(L)'
;RIFASASYRRDASSRFHPDHRWGNFWSVGAAWMINRESWFNAPVFSTLKIKASYGSQGNDAIGMYRYTDLYVVGNDGNDGFAIQFGSKGNPNITWETNSNLNIGAEFGLWNDRLTGSVDFFYRLTSDMLFQVPVTPSLGYTSYWDNIGDMSNTGIEVVLNGDIIRRKNVNWSANLNLTWVKNKVLSLPETS
;
A
#
# COMPACT_ATOMS: atom_id res chain seq x y z
N ARG A 1 -25.78 6.50 11.81
CA ARG A 1 -24.85 7.46 12.40
C ARG A 1 -23.43 6.92 12.45
N ILE A 2 -23.27 5.66 12.91
CA ILE A 2 -21.97 4.97 12.96
C ILE A 2 -22.01 3.83 11.97
N PHE A 3 -20.94 3.67 11.21
CA PHE A 3 -20.72 2.60 10.24
C PHE A 3 -19.42 1.89 10.61
N ALA A 4 -19.41 0.58 10.49
CA ALA A 4 -18.21 -0.22 10.70
C ALA A 4 -18.12 -1.27 9.60
N SER A 5 -16.91 -1.61 9.21
CA SER A 5 -16.59 -2.66 8.26
C SER A 5 -15.38 -3.45 8.74
N ALA A 6 -15.37 -4.73 8.45
CA ALA A 6 -14.22 -5.60 8.67
C ALA A 6 -14.13 -6.58 7.50
N SER A 7 -12.93 -6.88 7.08
CA SER A 7 -12.65 -7.91 6.08
C SER A 7 -11.46 -8.76 6.49
N TYR A 8 -11.48 -10.01 6.11
CA TYR A 8 -10.37 -10.94 6.26
C TYR A 8 -10.25 -11.79 5.01
N ARG A 9 -9.03 -11.99 4.55
CA ARG A 9 -8.70 -12.80 3.39
C ARG A 9 -7.45 -13.62 3.65
N ARG A 10 -7.46 -14.86 3.20
CA ARG A 10 -6.29 -15.71 3.19
C ARG A 10 -5.99 -16.15 1.77
N ASP A 11 -4.84 -15.78 1.28
CA ASP A 11 -4.40 -16.04 -0.10
C ASP A 11 -3.17 -16.95 -0.11
N ALA A 12 -2.98 -17.68 -1.19
CA ALA A 12 -1.78 -18.46 -1.45
C ALA A 12 -1.18 -18.07 -2.79
N SER A 13 0.13 -17.88 -2.84
CA SER A 13 0.86 -17.64 -4.07
C SER A 13 1.77 -18.82 -4.42
N SER A 14 1.68 -19.31 -5.64
CA SER A 14 2.58 -20.36 -6.16
C SER A 14 4.01 -19.86 -6.43
N ARG A 15 4.24 -18.56 -6.30
CA ARG A 15 5.57 -17.94 -6.44
C ARG A 15 6.48 -18.22 -5.25
N PHE A 16 5.90 -18.61 -4.11
CA PHE A 16 6.60 -18.93 -2.87
C PHE A 16 6.63 -20.43 -2.60
N HIS A 17 7.60 -20.84 -1.77
CA HIS A 17 7.69 -22.22 -1.30
C HIS A 17 6.38 -22.66 -0.60
N PRO A 18 5.97 -23.94 -0.68
CA PRO A 18 4.74 -24.44 -0.04
C PRO A 18 4.56 -24.01 1.41
N ASP A 19 5.63 -23.92 2.19
CA ASP A 19 5.60 -23.56 3.61
C ASP A 19 5.39 -22.06 3.86
N HIS A 20 5.71 -21.21 2.87
CA HIS A 20 5.67 -19.74 2.97
C HIS A 20 4.67 -19.06 2.03
N ARG A 21 3.86 -19.83 1.32
CA ARG A 21 2.94 -19.32 0.28
C ARG A 21 1.68 -18.64 0.81
N TRP A 22 1.30 -18.88 2.06
CA TRP A 22 0.06 -18.39 2.63
C TRP A 22 0.23 -17.02 3.31
N GLY A 23 -0.54 -16.03 2.85
CA GLY A 23 -0.66 -14.71 3.47
C GLY A 23 -2.05 -14.53 4.10
N ASN A 24 -2.10 -13.85 5.25
CA ASN A 24 -3.35 -13.48 5.92
C ASN A 24 -3.48 -11.96 5.90
N PHE A 25 -4.54 -11.46 5.30
CA PHE A 25 -4.76 -10.04 5.10
C PHE A 25 -6.11 -9.65 5.68
N TRP A 26 -6.17 -8.48 6.28
CA TRP A 26 -7.38 -8.04 6.95
C TRP A 26 -7.48 -6.51 6.93
N SER A 27 -8.69 -6.01 7.09
CA SER A 27 -8.92 -4.59 7.30
C SER A 27 -10.11 -4.37 8.22
N VAL A 28 -10.05 -3.28 8.96
CA VAL A 28 -11.14 -2.74 9.75
C VAL A 28 -11.32 -1.27 9.44
N GLY A 29 -12.54 -0.80 9.44
CA GLY A 29 -12.86 0.60 9.23
C GLY A 29 -14.10 1.01 9.99
N ALA A 30 -14.11 2.28 10.40
CA ALA A 30 -15.25 2.91 11.02
C ALA A 30 -15.46 4.32 10.48
N ALA A 31 -16.71 4.74 10.43
CA ALA A 31 -17.08 6.10 10.10
C ALA A 31 -18.23 6.56 11.01
N TRP A 32 -18.15 7.81 11.45
CA TRP A 32 -19.13 8.41 12.34
C TRP A 32 -19.62 9.74 11.78
N MET A 33 -20.92 9.85 11.56
CA MET A 33 -21.59 11.08 11.12
C MET A 33 -21.97 11.92 12.34
N ILE A 34 -21.09 12.82 12.74
CA ILE A 34 -21.24 13.66 13.93
C ILE A 34 -22.43 14.62 13.79
N ASN A 35 -22.63 15.20 12.60
CA ASN A 35 -23.73 16.13 12.34
C ASN A 35 -25.14 15.51 12.51
N ARG A 36 -25.23 14.19 12.69
CA ARG A 36 -26.49 13.49 12.94
C ARG A 36 -26.71 13.12 14.40
N GLU A 37 -25.81 13.55 15.29
CA GLU A 37 -25.95 13.33 16.71
C GLU A 37 -26.85 14.39 17.36
N SER A 38 -27.67 13.97 18.35
CA SER A 38 -28.64 14.86 19.00
C SER A 38 -28.02 15.99 19.83
N TRP A 39 -26.80 15.79 20.29
CA TRP A 39 -26.02 16.79 21.04
C TRP A 39 -25.26 17.77 20.15
N PHE A 40 -25.11 17.46 18.85
CA PHE A 40 -24.41 18.32 17.91
C PHE A 40 -25.35 19.38 17.33
N ASN A 41 -25.21 20.62 17.81
CA ASN A 41 -26.03 21.75 17.36
C ASN A 41 -25.15 22.83 16.75
N ALA A 42 -24.70 22.58 15.51
CA ALA A 42 -23.91 23.52 14.73
C ALA A 42 -24.46 23.63 13.30
N PRO A 43 -25.43 24.58 13.08
CA PRO A 43 -26.19 24.69 11.82
C PRO A 43 -25.30 25.03 10.59
N VAL A 44 -24.06 25.46 10.81
CA VAL A 44 -23.10 25.74 9.76
C VAL A 44 -22.68 24.43 9.03
N PHE A 45 -22.69 23.29 9.74
CA PHE A 45 -22.30 22.02 9.19
C PHE A 45 -23.51 21.30 8.58
N SER A 46 -23.57 21.20 7.26
CA SER A 46 -24.48 20.29 6.56
C SER A 46 -24.02 18.84 6.65
N THR A 47 -22.70 18.63 6.66
CA THR A 47 -22.07 17.32 6.84
C THR A 47 -20.84 17.46 7.74
N LEU A 48 -20.70 16.55 8.69
CA LEU A 48 -19.46 16.34 9.44
C LEU A 48 -19.33 14.85 9.74
N LYS A 49 -18.33 14.22 9.12
CA LYS A 49 -18.07 12.79 9.21
C LYS A 49 -16.59 12.55 9.51
N ILE A 50 -16.32 11.78 10.53
CA ILE A 50 -14.98 11.27 10.83
C ILE A 50 -14.90 9.83 10.34
N LYS A 51 -13.79 9.44 9.74
CA LYS A 51 -13.52 8.08 9.27
C LYS A 51 -12.13 7.64 9.70
N ALA A 52 -12.00 6.36 10.01
CA ALA A 52 -10.71 5.75 10.29
C ALA A 52 -10.71 4.33 9.73
N SER A 53 -9.59 3.91 9.16
CA SER A 53 -9.39 2.53 8.72
C SER A 53 -7.96 2.10 8.93
N TYR A 54 -7.79 0.81 9.22
CA TYR A 54 -6.48 0.16 9.28
C TYR A 54 -6.59 -1.21 8.63
N GLY A 55 -5.56 -1.60 7.86
CA GLY A 55 -5.54 -2.89 7.20
C GLY A 55 -4.17 -3.27 6.69
N SER A 56 -4.01 -4.56 6.41
CA SER A 56 -2.81 -5.18 5.87
C SER A 56 -3.13 -5.84 4.53
N GLN A 57 -2.25 -5.65 3.56
CA GLN A 57 -2.31 -6.22 2.22
C GLN A 57 -0.97 -6.85 1.86
N GLY A 58 -1.01 -7.97 1.11
CA GLY A 58 0.19 -8.63 0.60
C GLY A 58 0.51 -8.23 -0.83
N ASN A 59 1.80 -8.25 -1.14
CA ASN A 59 2.33 -8.15 -2.49
C ASN A 59 3.22 -9.37 -2.77
N ASP A 60 3.00 -10.06 -3.88
CA ASP A 60 3.77 -11.21 -4.35
C ASP A 60 4.44 -10.94 -5.71
N ALA A 61 4.72 -9.68 -6.03
CA ALA A 61 5.22 -9.23 -7.32
C ALA A 61 6.68 -9.64 -7.56
N ILE A 62 6.96 -10.93 -7.57
CA ILE A 62 8.24 -11.52 -7.97
C ILE A 62 8.07 -12.54 -9.10
N GLY A 63 9.17 -12.88 -9.77
CA GLY A 63 9.17 -13.94 -10.78
C GLY A 63 8.86 -15.32 -10.19
N MET A 64 8.44 -16.25 -11.05
CA MET A 64 8.20 -17.64 -10.64
C MET A 64 9.49 -18.36 -10.24
N TYR A 65 9.38 -19.34 -9.35
CA TYR A 65 10.46 -20.24 -8.92
C TYR A 65 11.65 -19.53 -8.25
N ARG A 66 11.42 -18.33 -7.66
CA ARG A 66 12.47 -17.61 -6.93
C ARG A 66 12.86 -18.25 -5.60
N TYR A 67 12.08 -19.23 -5.15
CA TYR A 67 12.37 -20.03 -3.96
C TYR A 67 13.29 -21.22 -4.19
N THR A 68 13.64 -21.55 -5.45
CA THR A 68 14.53 -22.67 -5.82
C THR A 68 15.66 -22.20 -6.73
N ASP A 69 16.79 -22.92 -6.67
CA ASP A 69 17.91 -22.70 -7.58
C ASP A 69 17.49 -23.05 -9.01
N LEU A 70 17.80 -22.19 -9.97
CA LEU A 70 17.51 -22.40 -11.38
C LEU A 70 18.78 -22.57 -12.17
N TYR A 71 18.73 -23.49 -13.12
CA TYR A 71 19.79 -23.75 -14.05
C TYR A 71 19.34 -23.47 -15.49
N VAL A 72 20.26 -22.98 -16.29
CA VAL A 72 20.04 -22.71 -17.72
C VAL A 72 20.74 -23.81 -18.50
N VAL A 73 20.01 -24.44 -19.40
CA VAL A 73 20.57 -25.39 -20.35
C VAL A 73 20.97 -24.64 -21.62
N GLY A 74 22.23 -24.62 -21.94
CA GLY A 74 22.78 -23.99 -23.13
C GLY A 74 23.49 -25.03 -24.03
N ASN A 75 23.92 -24.59 -25.21
CA ASN A 75 24.79 -25.38 -26.10
C ASN A 75 26.26 -25.12 -25.73
N ASP A 76 27.08 -26.12 -25.64
CA ASP A 76 28.52 -26.01 -25.34
C ASP A 76 29.38 -25.64 -26.56
N GLY A 77 28.77 -25.52 -27.75
CA GLY A 77 29.44 -25.20 -29.01
C GLY A 77 29.95 -26.42 -29.77
N ASN A 78 29.83 -27.64 -29.21
CA ASN A 78 30.30 -28.90 -29.79
C ASN A 78 29.19 -29.96 -29.93
N ASP A 79 27.97 -29.53 -30.28
CA ASP A 79 26.76 -30.37 -30.33
C ASP A 79 26.36 -31.00 -28.98
N GLY A 80 26.94 -30.52 -27.86
CA GLY A 80 26.64 -30.91 -26.50
C GLY A 80 25.79 -29.89 -25.74
N PHE A 81 25.26 -30.31 -24.59
CA PHE A 81 24.51 -29.41 -23.68
C PHE A 81 25.39 -29.01 -22.50
N ALA A 82 25.46 -27.70 -22.23
CA ALA A 82 26.05 -27.18 -21.03
C ALA A 82 24.94 -26.77 -20.03
N ILE A 83 25.09 -27.18 -18.78
CA ILE A 83 24.23 -26.76 -17.69
C ILE A 83 24.97 -25.68 -16.90
N GLN A 84 24.43 -24.48 -16.88
CA GLN A 84 24.96 -23.34 -16.13
C GLN A 84 24.04 -22.97 -14.99
N PHE A 85 24.61 -22.53 -13.87
CA PHE A 85 23.87 -22.00 -12.79
C PHE A 85 23.20 -20.69 -13.25
N GLY A 86 21.88 -20.55 -13.12
CA GLY A 86 21.12 -19.42 -13.63
C GLY A 86 20.79 -18.38 -12.55
N SER A 87 20.20 -18.84 -11.45
CA SER A 87 19.87 -17.93 -10.33
C SER A 87 19.76 -18.68 -9.01
N LYS A 88 20.20 -18.02 -7.95
CA LYS A 88 20.08 -18.52 -6.58
C LYS A 88 18.64 -18.35 -6.09
N GLY A 89 18.06 -19.42 -5.58
CA GLY A 89 16.76 -19.42 -4.96
C GLY A 89 16.83 -19.11 -3.46
N ASN A 90 15.75 -18.57 -2.93
CA ASN A 90 15.55 -18.36 -1.49
C ASN A 90 14.28 -19.07 -1.04
N PRO A 91 14.38 -20.25 -0.38
CA PRO A 91 13.19 -21.01 0.05
C PRO A 91 12.34 -20.27 1.12
N ASN A 92 12.92 -19.29 1.80
CA ASN A 92 12.27 -18.53 2.86
C ASN A 92 11.51 -17.30 2.33
N ILE A 93 11.60 -17.00 1.03
CA ILE A 93 10.94 -15.83 0.45
C ILE A 93 9.42 -15.92 0.61
N THR A 94 8.81 -14.82 1.05
CA THR A 94 7.39 -14.73 1.36
C THR A 94 6.80 -13.40 0.92
N TRP A 95 5.57 -13.13 1.31
CA TRP A 95 4.84 -11.93 0.98
C TRP A 95 5.50 -10.66 1.54
N GLU A 96 5.61 -9.64 0.69
CA GLU A 96 5.78 -8.27 1.15
C GLU A 96 4.45 -7.79 1.75
N THR A 97 4.51 -7.11 2.89
CA THR A 97 3.32 -6.68 3.62
C THR A 97 3.19 -5.15 3.59
N ASN A 98 2.03 -4.67 3.18
CA ASN A 98 1.67 -3.26 3.20
C ASN A 98 0.58 -3.01 4.26
N SER A 99 0.93 -2.35 5.35
CA SER A 99 0.03 -1.91 6.41
C SER A 99 -0.36 -0.45 6.19
N ASN A 100 -1.66 -0.16 6.16
CA ASN A 100 -2.19 1.17 5.87
C ASN A 100 -3.10 1.64 6.99
N LEU A 101 -2.77 2.78 7.60
CA LEU A 101 -3.62 3.55 8.50
C LEU A 101 -4.13 4.79 7.75
N ASN A 102 -5.45 5.00 7.76
CA ASN A 102 -6.06 6.21 7.23
C ASN A 102 -7.00 6.78 8.29
N ILE A 103 -6.90 8.09 8.55
CA ILE A 103 -7.79 8.83 9.45
C ILE A 103 -8.18 10.10 8.72
N GLY A 104 -9.48 10.37 8.60
CA GLY A 104 -9.94 11.51 7.86
C GLY A 104 -11.22 12.13 8.40
N ALA A 105 -11.45 13.37 8.00
CA ALA A 105 -12.68 14.09 8.24
C ALA A 105 -13.24 14.62 6.92
N GLU A 106 -14.53 14.45 6.72
CA GLU A 106 -15.28 15.01 5.61
C GLU A 106 -16.26 16.05 6.17
N PHE A 107 -16.36 17.21 5.54
CA PHE A 107 -17.24 18.29 5.97
C PHE A 107 -17.97 18.93 4.82
N GLY A 108 -19.18 19.41 5.12
CA GLY A 108 -19.96 20.29 4.27
C GLY A 108 -20.41 21.49 5.10
N LEU A 109 -20.24 22.69 4.58
CA LEU A 109 -20.56 23.95 5.25
C LEU A 109 -21.53 24.77 4.40
N TRP A 110 -22.41 25.54 5.08
CA TRP A 110 -23.33 26.47 4.44
C TRP A 110 -24.21 25.84 3.36
N ASN A 111 -24.91 24.75 3.69
CA ASN A 111 -25.70 23.96 2.75
C ASN A 111 -24.87 23.47 1.55
N ASP A 112 -23.71 22.89 1.86
CA ASP A 112 -22.75 22.31 0.92
C ASP A 112 -22.17 23.33 -0.10
N ARG A 113 -22.16 24.62 0.23
CA ARG A 113 -21.45 25.61 -0.58
C ARG A 113 -19.93 25.44 -0.52
N LEU A 114 -19.42 24.96 0.61
CA LEU A 114 -18.05 24.52 0.75
C LEU A 114 -18.06 23.11 1.29
N THR A 115 -17.52 22.19 0.52
CA THR A 115 -17.31 20.80 0.94
C THR A 115 -15.85 20.43 0.86
N GLY A 116 -15.42 19.49 1.65
CA GLY A 116 -14.04 19.04 1.59
C GLY A 116 -13.76 17.83 2.46
N SER A 117 -12.54 17.36 2.32
CA SER A 117 -11.96 16.34 3.21
C SER A 117 -10.54 16.69 3.58
N VAL A 118 -10.15 16.24 4.75
CA VAL A 118 -8.77 16.20 5.21
C VAL A 118 -8.49 14.78 5.65
N ASP A 119 -7.54 14.13 5.00
CA ASP A 119 -7.18 12.74 5.23
C ASP A 119 -5.69 12.65 5.59
N PHE A 120 -5.38 12.04 6.72
CA PHE A 120 -4.03 11.63 7.11
C PHE A 120 -3.86 10.16 6.77
N PHE A 121 -2.70 9.80 6.20
CA PHE A 121 -2.35 8.41 5.98
C PHE A 121 -0.94 8.08 6.47
N TYR A 122 -0.80 6.86 6.94
CA TYR A 122 0.49 6.23 7.24
C TYR A 122 0.51 4.85 6.60
N ARG A 123 1.44 4.63 5.68
CA ARG A 123 1.66 3.34 5.02
C ARG A 123 3.03 2.81 5.39
N LEU A 124 3.07 1.61 5.93
CA LEU A 124 4.29 0.86 6.21
C LEU A 124 4.37 -0.32 5.23
N THR A 125 5.42 -0.36 4.45
CA THR A 125 5.78 -1.53 3.63
C THR A 125 6.89 -2.25 4.37
N SER A 126 6.64 -3.50 4.78
CA SER A 126 7.57 -4.35 5.50
C SER A 126 7.90 -5.59 4.67
N ASP A 127 9.06 -6.18 4.94
CA ASP A 127 9.52 -7.39 4.25
C ASP A 127 9.55 -7.18 2.72
N MET A 128 10.08 -6.04 2.28
CA MET A 128 10.10 -5.67 0.86
C MET A 128 10.81 -6.74 0.04
N LEU A 129 10.18 -7.13 -1.06
CA LEU A 129 10.76 -8.05 -2.05
C LEU A 129 11.87 -7.35 -2.82
N PHE A 130 13.11 -7.64 -2.45
CA PHE A 130 14.28 -6.97 -2.98
C PHE A 130 15.28 -7.95 -3.60
N GLN A 131 15.91 -7.53 -4.72
CA GLN A 131 16.97 -8.28 -5.36
C GLN A 131 18.31 -7.85 -4.76
N VAL A 132 18.86 -8.66 -3.89
CA VAL A 132 20.11 -8.41 -3.17
C VAL A 132 21.30 -8.67 -4.07
N PRO A 133 22.13 -7.68 -4.39
CA PRO A 133 23.36 -7.90 -5.14
C PRO A 133 24.40 -8.60 -4.26
N VAL A 134 25.15 -9.52 -4.86
CA VAL A 134 26.26 -10.22 -4.20
C VAL A 134 27.50 -10.25 -5.09
N THR A 135 28.64 -10.54 -4.48
CA THR A 135 29.90 -10.63 -5.22
C THR A 135 29.87 -11.82 -6.20
N PRO A 136 30.27 -11.64 -7.48
CA PRO A 136 30.27 -12.71 -8.47
C PRO A 136 31.11 -13.94 -8.12
N SER A 137 32.01 -13.82 -7.16
CA SER A 137 32.81 -14.95 -6.64
C SER A 137 31.96 -16.06 -6.00
N LEU A 138 30.71 -15.78 -5.65
CA LEU A 138 29.76 -16.78 -5.15
C LEU A 138 29.12 -17.63 -6.28
N GLY A 139 29.41 -17.33 -7.55
CA GLY A 139 28.83 -17.99 -8.70
C GLY A 139 27.49 -17.47 -9.18
N TYR A 140 26.97 -16.40 -8.54
CA TYR A 140 25.77 -15.67 -8.94
C TYR A 140 25.93 -14.19 -8.56
N THR A 141 25.12 -13.32 -9.14
CA THR A 141 25.24 -11.87 -8.96
C THR A 141 24.17 -11.26 -8.04
N SER A 142 23.11 -12.00 -7.80
CA SER A 142 21.99 -11.54 -6.95
C SER A 142 21.06 -12.69 -6.59
N TYR A 143 20.26 -12.48 -5.53
CA TYR A 143 19.14 -13.34 -5.16
C TYR A 143 18.00 -12.50 -4.61
N TRP A 144 16.79 -13.08 -4.52
CA TRP A 144 15.62 -12.40 -3.97
C TRP A 144 15.48 -12.68 -2.48
N ASP A 145 15.16 -11.64 -1.71
CA ASP A 145 14.91 -11.77 -0.28
C ASP A 145 13.89 -10.74 0.20
N ASN A 146 13.31 -11.00 1.37
CA ASN A 146 12.43 -10.06 2.06
C ASN A 146 13.26 -9.17 2.97
N ILE A 147 13.69 -8.03 2.47
CA ILE A 147 14.63 -7.15 3.17
C ILE A 147 14.20 -5.70 3.00
N GLY A 148 14.24 -4.99 4.12
CA GLY A 148 13.98 -3.56 4.14
C GLY A 148 12.54 -3.19 4.41
N ASP A 149 12.41 -2.05 5.07
CA ASP A 149 11.13 -1.46 5.41
C ASP A 149 11.10 -0.01 4.97
N MET A 150 9.94 0.43 4.53
CA MET A 150 9.72 1.79 4.06
C MET A 150 8.39 2.33 4.60
N SER A 151 8.37 3.58 5.03
CA SER A 151 7.16 4.26 5.42
C SER A 151 6.86 5.45 4.53
N ASN A 152 5.57 5.64 4.25
CA ASN A 152 5.01 6.81 3.60
C ASN A 152 3.97 7.43 4.53
N THR A 153 4.19 8.67 4.91
CA THR A 153 3.26 9.44 5.75
C THR A 153 2.81 10.66 4.97
N GLY A 154 1.52 10.97 4.99
CA GLY A 154 1.06 12.13 4.26
C GLY A 154 -0.29 12.67 4.73
N ILE A 155 -0.62 13.84 4.17
CA ILE A 155 -1.89 14.52 4.36
C ILE A 155 -2.42 14.88 2.98
N GLU A 156 -3.71 14.60 2.78
CA GLU A 156 -4.46 14.97 1.59
C GLU A 156 -5.59 15.90 1.99
N VAL A 157 -5.74 17.00 1.25
CA VAL A 157 -6.81 17.99 1.45
C VAL A 157 -7.53 18.19 0.13
N VAL A 158 -8.84 18.01 0.15
CA VAL A 158 -9.72 18.30 -0.98
C VAL A 158 -10.72 19.35 -0.54
N LEU A 159 -10.83 20.44 -1.31
CA LEU A 159 -11.82 21.49 -1.09
C LEU A 159 -12.59 21.74 -2.37
N ASN A 160 -13.92 21.81 -2.26
CA ASN A 160 -14.81 22.16 -3.35
C ASN A 160 -15.70 23.30 -2.90
N GLY A 161 -15.72 24.41 -3.61
CA GLY A 161 -16.49 25.59 -3.25
C GLY A 161 -17.36 26.11 -4.40
N ASP A 162 -18.66 26.31 -4.12
CA ASP A 162 -19.56 27.03 -5.00
C ASP A 162 -19.44 28.52 -4.71
N ILE A 163 -18.58 29.23 -5.43
CA ILE A 163 -18.27 30.66 -5.22
C ILE A 163 -19.48 31.52 -5.62
N ILE A 164 -20.06 31.24 -6.81
CA ILE A 164 -21.27 31.88 -7.29
C ILE A 164 -22.30 30.79 -7.58
N ARG A 165 -23.47 30.91 -6.94
CA ARG A 165 -24.62 30.03 -7.16
C ARG A 165 -25.85 30.89 -7.42
N ARG A 166 -26.09 31.25 -8.68
CA ARG A 166 -27.22 32.06 -9.13
C ARG A 166 -27.96 31.35 -10.27
N LYS A 167 -29.24 31.78 -10.51
CA LYS A 167 -30.10 31.17 -11.51
C LYS A 167 -29.45 31.05 -12.93
N ASN A 168 -28.64 32.04 -13.31
CA ASN A 168 -28.07 32.14 -14.65
C ASN A 168 -26.52 31.99 -14.67
N VAL A 169 -25.87 31.95 -13.51
CA VAL A 169 -24.42 31.83 -13.42
C VAL A 169 -24.07 30.98 -12.22
N ASN A 170 -23.33 29.90 -12.47
CA ASN A 170 -22.71 29.08 -11.44
C ASN A 170 -21.21 29.09 -11.66
N TRP A 171 -20.47 29.35 -10.61
CA TRP A 171 -19.00 29.22 -10.61
C TRP A 171 -18.56 28.45 -9.39
N SER A 172 -17.87 27.33 -9.62
CA SER A 172 -17.28 26.47 -8.59
C SER A 172 -15.76 26.39 -8.77
N ALA A 173 -15.05 26.20 -7.68
CA ALA A 173 -13.63 25.97 -7.65
C ALA A 173 -13.33 24.69 -6.88
N ASN A 174 -12.29 23.97 -7.32
CA ASN A 174 -11.79 22.77 -6.69
C ASN A 174 -10.30 22.94 -6.40
N LEU A 175 -9.87 22.55 -5.19
CA LEU A 175 -8.48 22.56 -4.77
C LEU A 175 -8.12 21.19 -4.19
N ASN A 176 -7.05 20.60 -4.69
CA ASN A 176 -6.48 19.36 -4.18
C ASN A 176 -5.02 19.62 -3.79
N LEU A 177 -4.69 19.28 -2.55
CA LEU A 177 -3.33 19.38 -2.01
C LEU A 177 -2.94 18.04 -1.42
N THR A 178 -1.76 17.57 -1.75
CA THR A 178 -1.18 16.36 -1.17
C THR A 178 0.24 16.63 -0.73
N TRP A 179 0.54 16.31 0.51
CA TRP A 179 1.89 16.32 1.05
C TRP A 179 2.27 14.91 1.49
N VAL A 180 3.44 14.44 1.05
CA VAL A 180 3.94 13.08 1.34
C VAL A 180 5.38 13.14 1.81
N LYS A 181 5.68 12.42 2.88
CA LYS A 181 7.03 12.15 3.35
C LYS A 181 7.32 10.66 3.26
N ASN A 182 8.27 10.30 2.43
CA ASN A 182 8.81 8.95 2.34
C ASN A 182 10.01 8.80 3.27
N LYS A 183 10.14 7.64 3.92
CA LYS A 183 11.28 7.31 4.76
C LYS A 183 11.59 5.82 4.62
N VAL A 184 12.83 5.50 4.26
CA VAL A 184 13.39 4.17 4.38
C VAL A 184 13.75 3.94 5.84
N LEU A 185 13.26 2.85 6.43
CA LEU A 185 13.44 2.51 7.84
C LEU A 185 14.58 1.52 8.04
N SER A 186 14.67 0.54 7.16
CA SER A 186 15.74 -0.45 7.14
C SER A 186 16.15 -0.76 5.69
N LEU A 187 17.41 -1.05 5.48
CA LEU A 187 17.98 -1.56 4.24
C LEU A 187 18.87 -2.75 4.55
N PRO A 188 19.12 -3.66 3.58
CA PRO A 188 20.11 -4.69 3.73
C PRO A 188 21.49 -4.06 4.00
N GLU A 189 22.20 -4.59 4.99
CA GLU A 189 23.61 -4.24 5.16
C GLU A 189 24.38 -4.83 3.98
N THR A 190 24.92 -3.98 3.13
CA THR A 190 25.86 -4.42 2.07
C THR A 190 27.19 -4.69 2.74
N SER A 191 27.48 -5.96 3.01
CA SER A 191 28.83 -6.44 3.43
C SER A 191 29.79 -6.47 2.26
#